data_8b0c9498b1931eabd9146f2fcb5c5440
#
_entry.id   8b0c9498b1931eabd9146f2fcb5c5440
#
_cell.length_a   1.000
_cell.length_b   1.000
_cell.length_c   1.000
_cell.angle_alpha   90.00
_cell.angle_beta   90.00
_cell.angle_gamma   90.00
#
_symmetry.space_group_name_H-M   'P 1'
#
loop_
_entity.id
_entity.type
_entity.pdbx_description
1 polymer ?
#
loop_
_entity_poly.entity_id
_entity_poly.type
_entity_poly.pdbx_seq_one_letter_code
_entity_poly.pdbx_strand_id
1 'polypeptide(L)'
;MATNSIREQILLAVMAAVRPAAQALGATVHRSPSVAVTREQCPALVVFPETDAIAERASDRVTRELTVRIVALARGVPPVVPETEADRLLTAVHAALMADLNLGGLALGIREQECEWEVEDADAVAASIPARYRITYRTLAQDLATQG
;
A
#
# COMPACT_ATOMS: atom_id res chain seq x y z
N MET A 1 -13.34 21.08 -13.02
CA MET A 1 -13.04 19.81 -12.36
C MET A 1 -11.77 19.94 -11.51
N ALA A 2 -11.81 19.42 -10.31
CA ALA A 2 -10.61 19.38 -9.47
C ALA A 2 -9.61 18.40 -10.06
N THR A 3 -8.35 18.81 -10.09
CA THR A 3 -7.25 17.95 -10.53
C THR A 3 -6.69 17.21 -9.32
N ASN A 4 -6.46 15.92 -9.47
CA ASN A 4 -5.84 15.12 -8.41
C ASN A 4 -4.39 15.56 -8.18
N SER A 5 -3.98 15.61 -6.93
CA SER A 5 -2.57 15.81 -6.59
C SER A 5 -1.72 14.65 -7.13
N ILE A 6 -0.42 14.88 -7.26
CA ILE A 6 0.52 13.80 -7.62
C ILE A 6 0.43 12.67 -6.59
N ARG A 7 0.29 12.99 -5.30
CA ARG A 7 0.08 12.00 -4.24
C ARG A 7 -1.13 11.11 -4.50
N GLU A 8 -2.27 11.72 -4.87
CA GLU A 8 -3.48 10.95 -5.16
C GLU A 8 -3.29 10.08 -6.40
N GLN A 9 -2.65 10.61 -7.44
CA GLN A 9 -2.32 9.84 -8.64
C GLN A 9 -1.42 8.65 -8.31
N ILE A 10 -0.45 8.83 -7.41
CA ILE A 10 0.42 7.75 -6.94
C ILE A 10 -0.41 6.67 -6.23
N LEU A 11 -1.32 7.06 -5.33
CA LEU A 11 -2.17 6.09 -4.63
C LEU A 11 -3.05 5.30 -5.59
N LEU A 12 -3.60 5.96 -6.61
CA LEU A 12 -4.35 5.28 -7.66
C LEU A 12 -3.48 4.30 -8.45
N ALA A 13 -2.24 4.67 -8.74
CA ALA A 13 -1.29 3.81 -9.43
C ALA A 13 -0.88 2.61 -8.59
N VAL A 14 -0.68 2.80 -7.28
CA VAL A 14 -0.43 1.70 -6.34
C VAL A 14 -1.59 0.71 -6.35
N MET A 15 -2.82 1.21 -6.25
CA MET A 15 -4.02 0.37 -6.29
C MET A 15 -4.11 -0.42 -7.60
N ALA A 16 -3.84 0.23 -8.73
CA ALA A 16 -3.85 -0.42 -10.04
C ALA A 16 -2.78 -1.52 -10.15
N ALA A 17 -1.62 -1.32 -9.51
CA ALA A 17 -0.54 -2.30 -9.52
C ALA A 17 -0.84 -3.52 -8.65
N VAL A 18 -1.39 -3.33 -7.45
CA VAL A 18 -1.55 -4.42 -6.47
C VAL A 18 -2.85 -5.19 -6.63
N ARG A 19 -3.91 -4.56 -7.15
CA ARG A 19 -5.23 -5.17 -7.24
C ARG A 19 -5.25 -6.48 -8.04
N PRO A 20 -4.68 -6.57 -9.24
CA PRO A 20 -4.71 -7.83 -9.99
C PRO A 20 -4.01 -8.98 -9.27
N ALA A 21 -2.87 -8.71 -8.63
CA ALA A 21 -2.12 -9.72 -7.90
C ALA A 21 -2.90 -10.24 -6.69
N ALA A 22 -3.54 -9.36 -5.95
CA ALA A 22 -4.36 -9.72 -4.80
C ALA A 22 -5.60 -10.52 -5.23
N GLN A 23 -6.30 -10.06 -6.26
CA GLN A 23 -7.51 -10.72 -6.76
C GLN A 23 -7.21 -12.10 -7.33
N ALA A 24 -6.04 -12.30 -7.93
CA ALA A 24 -5.61 -13.61 -8.44
C ALA A 24 -5.51 -14.66 -7.32
N LEU A 25 -5.29 -14.22 -6.08
CA LEU A 25 -5.26 -15.09 -4.89
C LEU A 25 -6.59 -15.11 -4.14
N GLY A 26 -7.64 -14.56 -4.74
CA GLY A 26 -8.97 -14.52 -4.14
C GLY A 26 -9.15 -13.47 -3.04
N ALA A 27 -8.21 -12.54 -2.91
CA ALA A 27 -8.28 -11.49 -1.90
C ALA A 27 -9.19 -10.35 -2.33
N THR A 28 -9.90 -9.77 -1.37
CA THR A 28 -10.57 -8.49 -1.55
C THR A 28 -9.58 -7.35 -1.35
N VAL A 29 -9.78 -6.23 -2.02
CA VAL A 29 -8.87 -5.09 -1.96
C VAL A 29 -9.62 -3.85 -1.50
N HIS A 30 -9.09 -3.19 -0.48
CA HIS A 30 -9.72 -2.04 0.15
C HIS A 30 -8.73 -0.88 0.24
N ARG A 31 -9.21 0.30 -0.09
CA ARG A 31 -8.44 1.53 0.07
C ARG A 31 -9.04 2.38 1.18
N SER A 32 -8.24 2.67 2.22
CA SER A 32 -8.62 3.54 3.33
C SER A 32 -10.06 3.27 3.81
N PRO A 33 -10.41 2.02 4.14
CA PRO A 33 -11.79 1.69 4.47
C PRO A 33 -12.24 2.42 5.75
N SER A 34 -13.46 2.93 5.72
CA SER A 34 -14.07 3.59 6.87
C SER A 34 -14.67 2.59 7.87
N VAL A 35 -14.84 1.36 7.44
CA VAL A 35 -15.36 0.25 8.24
C VAL A 35 -14.33 -0.87 8.23
N ALA A 36 -14.12 -1.51 9.38
CA ALA A 36 -13.18 -2.61 9.49
C ALA A 36 -13.52 -3.75 8.52
N VAL A 37 -12.47 -4.35 7.94
CA VAL A 37 -12.63 -5.49 7.05
C VAL A 37 -13.15 -6.68 7.86
N THR A 38 -14.22 -7.31 7.36
CA THR A 38 -14.87 -8.43 8.04
C THR A 38 -14.17 -9.75 7.71
N ARG A 39 -14.50 -10.79 8.48
CA ARG A 39 -13.95 -12.14 8.27
C ARG A 39 -14.29 -12.71 6.90
N GLU A 40 -15.50 -12.45 6.43
CA GLU A 40 -15.98 -12.93 5.12
C GLU A 40 -15.23 -12.30 3.96
N GLN A 41 -14.61 -11.16 4.20
CA GLN A 41 -13.81 -10.43 3.22
C GLN A 41 -12.36 -10.91 3.16
N CYS A 42 -11.92 -11.75 4.10
CA CYS A 42 -10.58 -12.31 4.10
C CYS A 42 -10.46 -13.53 3.15
N PRO A 43 -9.30 -13.72 2.49
CA PRO A 43 -8.11 -12.87 2.58
C PRO A 43 -8.38 -11.48 2.00
N ALA A 44 -7.71 -10.48 2.55
CA ALA A 44 -7.94 -9.10 2.18
C ALA A 44 -6.64 -8.31 2.15
N LEU A 45 -6.59 -7.33 1.27
CA LEU A 45 -5.51 -6.36 1.18
C LEU A 45 -6.07 -4.98 1.50
N VAL A 46 -5.45 -4.29 2.44
CA VAL A 46 -5.83 -2.94 2.82
C VAL A 46 -4.67 -2.00 2.51
N VAL A 47 -4.95 -0.94 1.77
CA VAL A 47 -3.94 0.04 1.36
C VAL A 47 -4.36 1.43 1.85
N PHE A 48 -3.47 2.11 2.55
CA PHE A 48 -3.73 3.48 2.97
C PHE A 48 -2.44 4.28 3.18
N PRO A 49 -2.49 5.60 2.96
CA PRO A 49 -1.34 6.47 3.26
C PRO A 49 -1.21 6.69 4.76
N GLU A 50 0.01 6.73 5.25
CA GLU A 50 0.29 7.06 6.65
C GLU A 50 0.81 8.48 6.81
N THR A 51 1.87 8.81 6.08
CA THR A 51 2.55 10.10 6.18
C THR A 51 3.02 10.57 4.81
N ASP A 52 3.19 11.87 4.68
CA ASP A 52 3.79 12.49 3.51
C ASP A 52 4.75 13.57 3.99
N ALA A 53 6.03 13.21 4.07
CA ALA A 53 7.06 14.07 4.62
C ALA A 53 7.76 14.86 3.52
N ILE A 54 8.18 16.07 3.83
CA ILE A 54 9.02 16.87 2.95
C ILE A 54 10.47 16.49 3.22
N ALA A 55 11.14 15.93 2.21
CA ALA A 55 12.53 15.52 2.30
C ALA A 55 13.49 16.63 1.90
N GLU A 56 13.14 17.43 0.89
CA GLU A 56 14.00 18.47 0.37
C GLU A 56 13.19 19.57 -0.31
N ARG A 57 13.68 20.77 -0.23
CA ARG A 57 13.17 21.92 -0.99
C ARG A 57 14.31 22.51 -1.80
N ALA A 58 14.09 22.71 -3.09
CA ALA A 58 15.05 23.33 -3.97
C ALA A 58 14.31 24.27 -4.92
N SER A 59 14.48 25.58 -4.72
CA SER A 59 13.78 26.62 -5.47
C SER A 59 12.25 26.46 -5.34
N ASP A 60 11.58 26.21 -6.44
CA ASP A 60 10.12 26.02 -6.50
C ASP A 60 9.69 24.56 -6.48
N ARG A 61 10.61 23.63 -6.19
CA ARG A 61 10.35 22.19 -6.19
C ARG A 61 10.47 21.61 -4.79
N VAL A 62 9.60 20.65 -4.51
CA VAL A 62 9.58 19.95 -3.24
C VAL A 62 9.69 18.45 -3.49
N THR A 63 10.70 17.85 -2.89
CA THR A 63 10.82 16.38 -2.86
C THR A 63 10.11 15.87 -1.63
N ARG A 64 9.21 14.90 -1.84
CA ARG A 64 8.35 14.35 -0.81
C ARG A 64 8.54 12.86 -0.67
N GLU A 65 8.27 12.35 0.50
CA GLU A 65 8.31 10.94 0.80
C GLU A 65 6.95 10.51 1.36
N LEU A 66 6.18 9.82 0.54
CA LEU A 66 4.89 9.27 0.92
C LEU A 66 5.10 7.87 1.47
N THR A 67 4.68 7.64 2.71
CA THR A 67 4.65 6.30 3.30
C THR A 67 3.27 5.72 3.11
N VAL A 68 3.22 4.60 2.40
CA VAL A 68 1.99 3.85 2.16
C VAL A 68 2.06 2.55 2.95
N ARG A 69 1.01 2.26 3.69
CA ARG A 69 0.88 1.02 4.42
C ARG A 69 0.01 0.06 3.62
N ILE A 70 0.50 -1.15 3.45
CA ILE A 70 -0.20 -2.24 2.76
C ILE A 70 -0.31 -3.39 3.73
N VAL A 71 -1.52 -3.74 4.12
CA VAL A 71 -1.77 -4.76 5.12
C VAL A 71 -2.40 -5.98 4.46
N ALA A 72 -1.73 -7.12 4.59
CA ALA A 72 -2.28 -8.40 4.18
C ALA A 72 -2.99 -9.04 5.37
N LEU A 73 -4.28 -9.30 5.20
CA LEU A 73 -5.12 -9.94 6.20
C LEU A 73 -5.49 -11.34 5.75
N ALA A 74 -5.32 -12.30 6.61
CA ALA A 74 -5.76 -13.67 6.34
C ALA A 74 -6.43 -14.26 7.58
N ARG A 75 -7.30 -15.21 7.31
CA ARG A 75 -8.00 -15.97 8.31
C ARG A 75 -7.82 -17.44 7.98
N GLY A 76 -7.50 -18.25 8.98
CA GLY A 76 -7.35 -19.68 8.79
C GLY A 76 -8.21 -20.49 9.74
N VAL A 77 -8.64 -21.65 9.25
CA VAL A 77 -9.19 -22.72 10.07
C VAL A 77 -8.18 -23.86 9.99
N PRO A 78 -7.78 -24.46 11.11
CA PRO A 78 -6.81 -25.56 11.06
C PRO A 78 -7.21 -26.62 10.02
N PRO A 79 -6.26 -27.14 9.21
CA PRO A 79 -4.82 -26.99 9.34
C PRO A 79 -4.20 -25.77 8.64
N VAL A 80 -4.99 -24.84 8.13
CA VAL A 80 -4.51 -23.64 7.45
C VAL A 80 -3.86 -22.68 8.48
N VAL A 81 -2.64 -22.25 8.18
CA VAL A 81 -1.92 -21.26 8.98
C VAL A 81 -2.15 -19.88 8.38
N PRO A 82 -2.84 -18.97 9.09
CA PRO A 82 -3.20 -17.66 8.51
C PRO A 82 -1.98 -16.81 8.16
N GLU A 83 -0.89 -16.89 8.93
CA GLU A 83 0.35 -16.17 8.59
C GLU A 83 0.91 -16.59 7.24
N THR A 84 0.84 -17.87 6.90
CA THR A 84 1.29 -18.38 5.61
C THR A 84 0.44 -17.82 4.47
N GLU A 85 -0.85 -17.73 4.66
CA GLU A 85 -1.76 -17.13 3.66
C GLU A 85 -1.52 -15.63 3.48
N ALA A 86 -1.36 -14.91 4.59
CA ALA A 86 -1.05 -13.48 4.55
C ALA A 86 0.30 -13.21 3.91
N ASP A 87 1.31 -14.02 4.21
CA ASP A 87 2.64 -13.91 3.61
C ASP A 87 2.60 -14.17 2.11
N ARG A 88 1.86 -15.17 1.68
CA ARG A 88 1.68 -15.47 0.25
C ARG A 88 1.03 -14.30 -0.49
N LEU A 89 0.02 -13.70 0.11
CA LEU A 89 -0.65 -12.52 -0.44
C LEU A 89 0.33 -11.34 -0.54
N LEU A 90 1.05 -11.06 0.53
CA LEU A 90 2.01 -9.96 0.55
C LEU A 90 3.15 -10.18 -0.46
N THR A 91 3.63 -11.42 -0.60
CA THR A 91 4.67 -11.75 -1.57
C THR A 91 4.26 -11.41 -2.99
N ALA A 92 3.04 -11.77 -3.38
CA ALA A 92 2.53 -11.48 -4.71
C ALA A 92 2.30 -9.98 -4.92
N VAL A 93 1.78 -9.29 -3.92
CA VAL A 93 1.52 -7.85 -3.96
C VAL A 93 2.83 -7.06 -4.01
N HIS A 94 3.80 -7.47 -3.22
CA HIS A 94 5.14 -6.85 -3.22
C HIS A 94 5.79 -6.94 -4.61
N ALA A 95 5.77 -8.11 -5.21
CA ALA A 95 6.33 -8.31 -6.54
C ALA A 95 5.62 -7.41 -7.58
N ALA A 96 4.31 -7.30 -7.51
CA ALA A 96 3.53 -6.47 -8.42
C ALA A 96 3.83 -4.98 -8.24
N LEU A 97 3.94 -4.52 -7.00
CA LEU A 97 4.24 -3.11 -6.69
C LEU A 97 5.67 -2.75 -7.13
N MET A 98 6.63 -3.60 -6.85
CA MET A 98 8.05 -3.33 -7.13
C MET A 98 8.43 -3.57 -8.60
N ALA A 99 7.50 -4.03 -9.42
CA ALA A 99 7.73 -4.23 -10.85
C ALA A 99 7.94 -2.91 -11.61
N ASP A 100 7.35 -1.82 -11.13
CA ASP A 100 7.55 -0.48 -11.68
C ASP A 100 7.81 0.51 -10.55
N LEU A 101 9.09 0.77 -10.27
CA LEU A 101 9.51 1.63 -9.17
C LEU A 101 9.16 3.09 -9.39
N ASN A 102 8.82 3.48 -10.62
CA ASN A 102 8.49 4.85 -10.97
C ASN A 102 6.97 5.08 -11.09
N LEU A 103 6.16 4.04 -10.99
CA LEU A 103 4.70 4.11 -11.13
C LEU A 103 4.28 4.90 -12.38
N GLY A 104 4.82 4.50 -13.53
CA GLY A 104 4.52 5.17 -14.81
C GLY A 104 5.08 6.58 -14.93
N GLY A 105 6.10 6.91 -14.15
CA GLY A 105 6.74 8.21 -14.16
C GLY A 105 6.26 9.18 -13.07
N LEU A 106 5.32 8.76 -12.23
CA LEU A 106 4.80 9.59 -11.14
C LEU A 106 5.77 9.68 -9.95
N ALA A 107 6.54 8.63 -9.72
CA ALA A 107 7.46 8.51 -8.59
C ALA A 107 8.90 8.46 -9.06
N LEU A 108 9.81 8.88 -8.18
CA LEU A 108 11.25 8.75 -8.38
C LEU A 108 11.75 7.37 -7.95
N GLY A 109 11.04 6.72 -7.04
CA GLY A 109 11.38 5.39 -6.58
C GLY A 109 10.46 4.92 -5.46
N ILE A 110 10.48 3.62 -5.24
CA ILE A 110 9.75 2.96 -4.15
C ILE A 110 10.79 2.19 -3.34
N ARG A 111 10.71 2.32 -2.02
CA ARG A 111 11.60 1.62 -1.10
C ARG A 111 10.78 0.95 -0.02
N GLU A 112 10.99 -0.33 0.16
CA GLU A 112 10.41 -1.08 1.25
C GLU A 112 10.98 -0.60 2.58
N GLN A 113 10.10 -0.52 3.58
CA GLN A 113 10.46 -0.22 4.96
C GLN A 113 10.20 -1.43 5.84
N GLU A 114 10.42 -1.29 7.14
CA GLU A 114 10.20 -2.36 8.11
C GLU A 114 8.75 -2.81 8.14
N CYS A 115 8.54 -4.06 8.48
CA CYS A 115 7.24 -4.68 8.65
C CYS A 115 7.15 -5.23 10.07
N GLU A 116 6.06 -4.89 10.76
CA GLU A 116 5.77 -5.42 12.09
C GLU A 116 4.63 -6.43 12.00
N TRP A 117 4.83 -7.59 12.62
CA TRP A 117 3.82 -8.65 12.64
C TRP A 117 2.87 -8.44 13.79
N GLU A 118 1.58 -8.50 13.50
CA GLU A 118 0.53 -8.51 14.51
C GLU A 118 -0.25 -9.82 14.41
N VAL A 119 -0.33 -10.53 15.52
CA VAL A 119 -1.18 -11.71 15.65
C VAL A 119 -2.36 -11.32 16.51
N GLU A 120 -3.54 -11.34 15.94
CA GLU A 120 -4.76 -11.08 16.68
C GLU A 120 -5.16 -12.26 17.57
N ASP A 121 -5.80 -11.93 18.70
CA ASP A 121 -6.04 -12.81 19.83
C ASP A 121 -7.13 -13.84 19.60
N ALA A 122 -6.88 -14.98 20.13
CA ALA A 122 -7.64 -16.10 20.70
C ALA A 122 -8.84 -16.70 19.96
N ASP A 123 -9.84 -15.97 19.52
CA ASP A 123 -11.08 -16.57 19.01
C ASP A 123 -11.17 -16.61 17.49
N ALA A 124 -10.27 -15.93 16.82
CA ALA A 124 -10.15 -15.98 15.39
C ALA A 124 -8.69 -16.18 15.05
N VAL A 125 -8.39 -17.31 14.46
CA VAL A 125 -7.06 -17.55 13.90
C VAL A 125 -6.93 -16.62 12.70
N ALA A 126 -6.43 -15.42 12.95
CA ALA A 126 -6.26 -14.38 11.95
C ALA A 126 -4.83 -13.84 12.02
N ALA A 127 -4.30 -13.45 10.89
CA ALA A 127 -2.99 -12.82 10.80
C ALA A 127 -3.10 -11.52 10.03
N SER A 128 -2.34 -10.53 10.49
CA SER A 128 -2.19 -9.23 9.84
C SER A 128 -0.71 -8.95 9.64
N ILE A 129 -0.30 -8.77 8.41
CA ILE A 129 1.08 -8.41 8.08
C ILE A 129 1.07 -7.00 7.48
N PRO A 130 1.44 -5.97 8.27
CA PRO A 130 1.52 -4.61 7.76
C PRO A 130 2.89 -4.37 7.13
N ALA A 131 2.91 -4.10 5.84
CA ALA A 131 4.11 -3.68 5.13
C ALA A 131 4.04 -2.18 4.86
N ARG A 132 5.19 -1.52 4.89
CA ARG A 132 5.31 -0.10 4.59
C ARG A 132 6.23 0.12 3.43
N TYR A 133 5.84 1.03 2.56
CA TYR A 133 6.62 1.43 1.39
C TYR A 133 6.75 2.94 1.39
N ARG A 134 7.97 3.41 1.18
CA ARG A 134 8.24 4.83 1.00
C ARG A 134 8.35 5.14 -0.48
N ILE A 135 7.50 6.03 -0.94
CA ILE A 135 7.46 6.45 -2.33
C ILE A 135 7.96 7.89 -2.41
N THR A 136 9.07 8.08 -3.09
CA THR A 136 9.66 9.40 -3.27
C THR A 136 9.12 10.02 -4.55
N TYR A 137 8.69 11.26 -4.48
CA TYR A 137 8.14 11.99 -5.63
C TYR A 137 8.39 13.49 -5.49
N ARG A 138 8.15 14.24 -6.53
CA ARG A 138 8.32 15.70 -6.53
C ARG A 138 7.08 16.41 -7.02
N THR A 139 6.84 17.56 -6.42
CA THR A 139 5.83 18.51 -6.89
C THR A 139 6.44 19.89 -7.01
N LEU A 140 5.75 20.80 -7.69
CA LEU A 140 6.04 22.21 -7.52
C LEU A 140 5.61 22.63 -6.11
N ALA A 141 6.30 23.64 -5.56
CA ALA A 141 6.01 24.11 -4.21
C ALA A 141 4.60 24.71 -4.10
N GLN A 142 4.12 25.36 -5.17
CA GLN A 142 2.83 26.03 -5.22
C GLN A 142 1.70 25.18 -5.81
N ASP A 143 2.01 23.99 -6.34
CA ASP A 143 1.01 23.17 -7.03
C ASP A 143 1.26 21.68 -6.77
N LEU A 144 0.37 21.07 -5.98
CA LEU A 144 0.46 19.65 -5.64
C LEU A 144 0.09 18.73 -6.81
N ALA A 145 -0.51 19.26 -7.85
CA ALA A 145 -0.96 18.49 -9.01
C ALA A 145 0.08 18.46 -10.15
N THR A 146 1.15 19.21 -10.02
CA THR A 146 2.19 19.32 -11.06
C THR A 146 3.51 18.74 -10.54
N GLN A 147 4.10 17.88 -11.35
CA GLN A 147 5.42 17.32 -11.04
C GLN A 147 6.51 18.40 -11.09
N GLY A 148 7.43 18.29 -10.16
CA GLY A 148 8.58 19.18 -10.07
C GLY A 148 9.83 18.71 -10.81
#